data_81c9625b1ae0496ffb90f2d620fd7b2e
#
_entry.id   81c9625b1ae0496ffb90f2d620fd7b2e
#
_cell.length_a   1.000
_cell.length_b   1.000
_cell.length_c   1.000
_cell.angle_alpha   90.00
_cell.angle_beta   90.00
_cell.angle_gamma   90.00
#
_symmetry.space_group_name_H-M   'P 1'
#
loop_
_entity.id
_entity.type
_entity.pdbx_description
1 polymer ?
#
loop_
_entity_poly.entity_id
_entity_poly.type
_entity_poly.pdbx_seq_one_letter_code
_entity_poly.pdbx_strand_id
1 'polypeptide(L)'
;MAKDKTQQPMMAGFTSAEREYIRSELDLFFSTLPSVAEGFQIKSWRGGPNAGKPKIPQAAQGLLDRGIMRLDLTGRLPLLFFTDAGLEALRTMMADGRLADPKKFAHIRQELGIDPVDPALQVAAAD
;
A
#
# COMPACT_ATOMS: atom_id res chain seq x y z
N MET A 1 4.93 -6.48 29.05
CA MET A 1 5.04 -6.20 28.38
C MET A 1 4.66 -5.99 27.53
N ALA A 2 4.35 -5.72 27.94
CA ALA A 2 3.77 -5.61 27.10
C ALA A 2 4.16 -5.80 26.20
N LYS A 3 4.58 -6.08 26.08
CA LYS A 3 5.06 -6.29 25.31
C LYS A 3 4.68 -6.77 24.45
N ASP A 4 4.50 -7.13 24.45
CA ASP A 4 4.28 -7.61 23.73
C ASP A 4 3.48 -7.41 23.03
N LYS A 5 3.03 -7.46 23.47
CA LYS A 5 2.15 -7.23 22.87
C LYS A 5 1.91 -6.64 21.93
N THR A 6 1.84 -6.54 22.18
CA THR A 6 1.96 -5.64 21.40
C THR A 6 2.51 -5.89 20.17
N GLN A 7 3.25 -6.67 20.13
CA GLN A 7 3.92 -6.89 18.99
C GLN A 7 3.14 -7.51 17.93
N GLN A 8 2.29 -8.40 18.24
CA GLN A 8 1.58 -9.09 17.24
C GLN A 8 0.69 -8.24 16.42
N PRO A 9 -0.13 -7.44 17.01
CA PRO A 9 -0.99 -6.60 16.21
C PRO A 9 -0.21 -5.63 15.39
N MET A 10 0.89 -5.20 15.94
CA MET A 10 1.65 -4.29 15.25
C MET A 10 2.36 -4.85 14.10
N MET A 11 2.72 -6.10 14.21
CA MET A 11 3.38 -6.70 13.12
C MET A 11 2.46 -6.95 11.97
N ALA A 12 1.19 -7.14 12.24
CA ALA A 12 0.25 -7.40 11.19
C ALA A 12 -0.28 -6.16 10.53
N GLY A 13 -0.08 -5.02 11.14
CA GLY A 13 -0.68 -3.81 10.62
C GLY A 13 0.32 -2.75 10.26
N PHE A 14 -0.20 -1.59 9.91
CA PHE A 14 0.62 -0.45 9.57
C PHE A 14 0.58 0.57 10.68
N THR A 15 1.64 1.33 10.84
CA THR A 15 1.62 2.48 11.72
C THR A 15 0.78 3.57 11.08
N SER A 16 0.47 4.59 11.87
CA SER A 16 -0.29 5.72 11.38
C SER A 16 0.40 6.41 10.21
N ALA A 17 1.70 6.60 10.33
CA ALA A 17 2.46 7.24 9.27
C ALA A 17 2.50 6.38 8.02
N GLU A 18 2.58 5.07 8.18
CA GLU A 18 2.58 4.17 7.05
C GLU A 18 1.24 4.18 6.34
N ARG A 19 0.14 4.21 7.11
CA ARG A 19 -1.18 4.29 6.51
C ARG A 19 -1.36 5.56 5.71
N GLU A 20 -0.86 6.65 6.24
CA GLU A 20 -0.97 7.91 5.55
C GLU A 20 -0.18 7.89 4.25
N TYR A 21 1.02 7.35 4.29
CA TYR A 21 1.84 7.21 3.10
C TYR A 21 1.13 6.35 2.06
N ILE A 22 0.58 5.21 2.47
CA ILE A 22 -0.10 4.30 1.56
C ILE A 22 -1.34 4.97 0.97
N ARG A 23 -2.12 5.66 1.80
CA ARG A 23 -3.31 6.33 1.31
C ARG A 23 -2.95 7.40 0.28
N SER A 24 -1.86 8.12 0.50
CA SER A 24 -1.48 9.16 -0.43
C SER A 24 -1.03 8.58 -1.77
N GLU A 25 -0.41 7.41 -1.74
CA GLU A 25 0.06 6.79 -2.98
C GLU A 25 -1.08 6.15 -3.76
N LEU A 26 -2.12 5.71 -3.09
CA LEU A 26 -3.22 5.01 -3.74
C LEU A 26 -4.43 5.88 -4.02
N ASP A 27 -4.40 7.13 -3.59
CA ASP A 27 -5.50 8.05 -3.83
C ASP A 27 -5.59 8.38 -5.32
N LEU A 28 -6.78 8.72 -5.76
CA LEU A 28 -6.99 9.12 -7.13
C LEU A 28 -6.18 10.39 -7.43
N PHE A 29 -5.60 10.43 -8.60
CA PHE A 29 -4.81 11.56 -8.98
C PHE A 29 -5.24 11.99 -10.37
N PHE A 30 -6.04 13.03 -10.47
CA PHE A 30 -6.61 13.54 -11.71
C PHE A 30 -7.36 12.40 -12.40
N SER A 31 -6.96 12.05 -13.59
CA SER A 31 -7.64 11.00 -14.33
C SER A 31 -6.98 9.64 -14.15
N THR A 32 -6.03 9.55 -13.25
CA THR A 32 -5.27 8.32 -13.06
C THR A 32 -5.80 7.55 -11.86
N LEU A 33 -6.00 6.25 -12.04
CA LEU A 33 -6.37 5.36 -10.95
C LEU A 33 -5.16 4.54 -10.59
N PRO A 34 -4.52 4.83 -9.44
CA PRO A 34 -3.36 4.05 -9.04
C PRO A 34 -3.73 2.59 -8.83
N SER A 35 -2.78 1.72 -9.04
CA SER A 35 -2.95 0.28 -8.88
C SER A 35 -1.86 -0.26 -7.98
N VAL A 36 -2.24 -1.16 -7.06
CA VAL A 36 -1.28 -1.81 -6.19
C VAL A 36 -0.28 -2.62 -7.00
N ALA A 37 -0.75 -3.22 -8.09
CA ALA A 37 0.10 -4.06 -8.92
C ALA A 37 1.21 -3.29 -9.62
N GLU A 38 1.02 -1.99 -9.81
CA GLU A 38 2.03 -1.19 -10.48
C GLU A 38 3.13 -0.72 -9.56
N GLY A 39 2.93 -0.84 -8.26
CA GLY A 39 3.93 -0.43 -7.30
C GLY A 39 3.92 1.07 -7.05
N PHE A 40 4.68 1.48 -6.05
CA PHE A 40 4.82 2.90 -5.72
C PHE A 40 6.16 3.37 -6.24
N GLN A 41 6.17 4.43 -7.03
CA GLN A 41 7.39 4.96 -7.58
C GLN A 41 8.15 5.73 -6.52
N ILE A 42 9.45 5.45 -6.41
CA ILE A 42 10.32 6.10 -5.45
C ILE A 42 11.22 7.06 -6.20
N LYS A 43 11.39 8.25 -5.66
CA LYS A 43 12.28 9.23 -6.27
C LYS A 43 13.71 8.86 -5.98
N SER A 44 14.62 9.41 -6.76
CA SER A 44 16.05 9.22 -6.55
C SER A 44 16.66 10.52 -6.07
N TRP A 45 17.76 10.41 -5.33
CA TRP A 45 18.50 11.58 -4.91
C TRP A 45 19.09 12.26 -6.14
N ARG A 46 18.97 13.59 -6.20
CA ARG A 46 19.44 14.31 -7.36
C ARG A 46 20.89 14.69 -7.26
N GLY A 47 21.41 14.84 -6.07
CA GLY A 47 22.79 15.27 -5.91
C GLY A 47 23.36 14.75 -4.62
N GLY A 48 24.61 15.12 -4.36
CA GLY A 48 25.29 14.70 -3.17
C GLY A 48 25.80 13.29 -3.28
N PRO A 49 26.28 12.74 -2.17
CA PRO A 49 26.92 11.42 -2.21
C PRO A 49 25.96 10.29 -2.57
N ASN A 50 24.67 10.53 -2.44
CA ASN A 50 23.69 9.48 -2.76
C ASN A 50 23.01 9.69 -4.09
N ALA A 51 23.56 10.56 -4.95
CA ALA A 51 22.94 10.85 -6.25
C ALA A 51 22.66 9.56 -7.00
N GLY A 52 21.46 9.45 -7.54
CA GLY A 52 21.06 8.27 -8.29
C GLY A 52 20.50 7.14 -7.45
N LYS A 53 20.68 7.18 -6.13
CA LYS A 53 20.16 6.15 -5.25
C LYS A 53 18.73 6.45 -4.89
N PRO A 54 17.94 5.43 -4.55
CA PRO A 54 16.54 5.67 -4.16
C PRO A 54 16.46 6.54 -2.92
N LYS A 55 15.55 7.51 -2.97
CA LYS A 55 15.28 8.36 -1.82
C LYS A 55 14.04 7.83 -1.15
N ILE A 56 14.21 6.91 -0.22
CA ILE A 56 13.11 6.16 0.37
C ILE A 56 12.48 6.95 1.50
N PRO A 57 11.17 7.24 1.44
CA PRO A 57 10.50 7.92 2.55
C PRO A 57 10.61 7.11 3.83
N GLN A 58 10.60 7.78 4.96
CA GLN A 58 10.76 7.11 6.23
C GLN A 58 9.69 6.04 6.47
N ALA A 59 8.46 6.35 6.10
CA ALA A 59 7.38 5.37 6.26
C ALA A 59 7.63 4.15 5.39
N ALA A 60 8.13 4.36 4.19
CA ALA A 60 8.44 3.24 3.30
C ALA A 60 9.58 2.41 3.83
N GLN A 61 10.56 3.05 4.48
CA GLN A 61 11.67 2.31 5.05
C GLN A 61 11.18 1.35 6.12
N GLY A 62 10.24 1.78 6.95
CA GLY A 62 9.66 0.90 7.95
C GLY A 62 8.96 -0.29 7.32
N LEU A 63 8.27 -0.07 6.21
CA LEU A 63 7.59 -1.15 5.51
C LEU A 63 8.59 -2.14 4.93
N LEU A 64 9.71 -1.64 4.41
CA LEU A 64 10.76 -2.50 3.90
C LEU A 64 11.40 -3.32 5.02
N ASP A 65 11.67 -2.66 6.15
CA ASP A 65 12.36 -3.31 7.27
C ASP A 65 11.54 -4.46 7.83
N ARG A 66 10.22 -4.37 7.78
CA ARG A 66 9.37 -5.41 8.31
C ARG A 66 8.94 -6.43 7.26
N GLY A 67 9.46 -6.32 6.05
CA GLY A 67 9.13 -7.28 5.01
C GLY A 67 7.72 -7.14 4.46
N ILE A 68 7.09 -5.99 4.66
CA ILE A 68 5.75 -5.74 4.16
C ILE A 68 5.80 -5.26 2.72
N MET A 69 6.88 -4.59 2.36
CA MET A 69 7.11 -4.19 0.97
C MET A 69 8.52 -4.62 0.56
N ARG A 70 8.72 -4.68 -0.74
CA ARG A 70 10.04 -4.96 -1.29
C ARG A 70 10.38 -3.88 -2.32
N LEU A 71 11.65 -3.61 -2.45
CA LEU A 71 12.13 -2.60 -3.39
C LEU A 71 12.62 -3.29 -4.66
N ASP A 72 12.13 -2.83 -5.79
CA ASP A 72 12.49 -3.39 -7.09
C ASP A 72 13.31 -2.35 -7.84
N LEU A 73 14.55 -2.65 -8.09
CA LEU A 73 15.46 -1.75 -8.78
C LEU A 73 15.81 -2.23 -10.19
N THR A 74 15.06 -3.21 -10.69
CA THR A 74 15.41 -3.80 -11.98
C THR A 74 14.99 -2.93 -13.15
N GLY A 75 14.05 -2.02 -12.97
CA GLY A 75 13.62 -1.15 -14.03
C GLY A 75 14.32 0.20 -14.00
N ARG A 76 13.84 1.12 -14.81
CA ARG A 76 14.43 2.45 -14.87
C ARG A 76 14.23 3.23 -13.58
N LEU A 77 13.12 2.99 -12.92
CA LEU A 77 12.78 3.73 -11.71
C LEU A 77 12.63 2.76 -10.57
N PRO A 78 13.03 3.17 -9.36
CA PRO A 78 12.80 2.32 -8.20
C PRO A 78 11.31 2.21 -7.91
N LEU A 79 10.86 1.01 -7.64
CA LEU A 79 9.46 0.77 -7.33
C LEU A 79 9.33 -0.05 -6.06
N LEU A 80 8.30 0.25 -5.28
CA LEU A 80 7.99 -0.50 -4.08
C LEU A 80 6.76 -1.34 -4.34
N PHE A 81 6.83 -2.61 -4.04
CA PHE A 81 5.70 -3.53 -4.18
C PHE A 81 5.39 -4.16 -2.85
N PHE A 82 4.12 -4.43 -2.60
CA PHE A 82 3.75 -5.16 -1.40
C PHE A 82 4.14 -6.61 -1.56
N THR A 83 4.67 -7.19 -0.48
CA THR A 83 4.90 -8.63 -0.43
C THR A 83 3.55 -9.30 -0.15
N ASP A 84 3.54 -10.64 -0.12
CA ASP A 84 2.30 -11.34 0.23
C ASP A 84 1.80 -10.92 1.61
N ALA A 85 2.70 -10.81 2.57
CA ALA A 85 2.33 -10.34 3.90
C ALA A 85 1.79 -8.91 3.83
N GLY A 86 2.39 -8.10 2.98
CA GLY A 86 1.95 -6.73 2.81
C GLY A 86 0.57 -6.64 2.18
N LEU A 87 0.27 -7.51 1.24
CA LEU A 87 -1.04 -7.52 0.62
C LEU A 87 -2.12 -7.91 1.62
N GLU A 88 -1.80 -8.84 2.53
CA GLU A 88 -2.74 -9.21 3.58
C GLU A 88 -3.01 -8.03 4.51
N ALA A 89 -1.97 -7.33 4.89
CA ALA A 89 -2.12 -6.17 5.75
C ALA A 89 -2.90 -5.07 5.04
N LEU A 90 -2.67 -4.90 3.76
CA LEU A 90 -3.37 -3.89 2.98
C LEU A 90 -4.86 -4.23 2.86
N ARG A 91 -5.18 -5.51 2.66
CA ARG A 91 -6.58 -5.92 2.62
C ARG A 91 -7.28 -5.60 3.92
N THR A 92 -6.61 -5.89 5.04
CA THR A 92 -7.18 -5.59 6.35
C THR A 92 -7.43 -4.09 6.51
N MET A 93 -6.48 -3.28 6.10
CA MET A 93 -6.62 -1.84 6.20
C MET A 93 -7.76 -1.33 5.32
N MET A 94 -7.81 -1.78 4.08
CA MET A 94 -8.83 -1.30 3.14
C MET A 94 -10.23 -1.79 3.49
N ALA A 95 -10.32 -2.91 4.20
CA ALA A 95 -11.61 -3.42 4.63
C ALA A 95 -12.18 -2.63 5.80
N ASP A 96 -11.35 -1.84 6.48
CA ASP A 96 -11.78 -1.10 7.66
C ASP A 96 -12.05 0.36 7.25
N GLY A 97 -13.31 0.74 7.24
CA GLY A 97 -13.70 2.08 6.81
C GLY A 97 -13.16 3.18 7.70
N ARG A 98 -12.68 2.84 8.89
CA ARG A 98 -12.07 3.85 9.75
C ARG A 98 -10.65 4.16 9.33
N LEU A 99 -10.01 3.24 8.62
CA LEU A 99 -8.63 3.40 8.20
C LEU A 99 -8.51 3.87 6.76
N ALA A 100 -9.48 3.55 5.94
CA ALA A 100 -9.48 3.95 4.54
C ALA A 100 -10.91 4.14 4.08
N ASP A 101 -11.18 5.28 3.47
CA ASP A 101 -12.53 5.61 3.01
C ASP A 101 -12.92 4.65 1.89
N PRO A 102 -13.98 3.85 2.06
CA PRO A 102 -14.34 2.86 1.06
C PRO A 102 -14.67 3.47 -0.31
N LYS A 103 -15.21 4.67 -0.33
CA LYS A 103 -15.54 5.30 -1.60
C LYS A 103 -14.29 5.82 -2.29
N LYS A 104 -13.41 6.43 -1.52
CA LYS A 104 -12.21 7.01 -2.07
C LYS A 104 -11.28 5.93 -2.62
N PHE A 105 -11.24 4.78 -1.97
CA PHE A 105 -10.36 3.70 -2.36
C PHE A 105 -11.11 2.51 -2.97
N ALA A 106 -12.27 2.79 -3.57
CA ALA A 106 -13.07 1.71 -4.16
C ALA A 106 -12.27 0.93 -5.20
N HIS A 107 -11.45 1.62 -5.98
CA HIS A 107 -10.65 0.97 -7.02
C HIS A 107 -9.64 -0.01 -6.42
N ILE A 108 -9.11 0.32 -5.24
CA ILE A 108 -8.16 -0.55 -4.57
C ILE A 108 -8.88 -1.74 -3.94
N ARG A 109 -10.05 -1.49 -3.33
CA ARG A 109 -10.83 -2.57 -2.75
C ARG A 109 -11.22 -3.59 -3.80
N GLN A 110 -11.56 -3.14 -4.99
CA GLN A 110 -11.88 -4.04 -6.08
C GLN A 110 -10.65 -4.80 -6.57
N GLU A 111 -9.53 -4.11 -6.67
CA GLU A 111 -8.29 -4.74 -7.10
C GLU A 111 -7.87 -5.85 -6.15
N LEU A 112 -8.07 -5.64 -4.85
CA LEU A 112 -7.69 -6.61 -3.83
C LEU A 112 -8.74 -7.69 -3.60
N GLY A 113 -9.88 -7.58 -4.25
CA GLY A 113 -10.94 -8.55 -4.09
C GLY A 113 -11.70 -8.45 -2.79
N ILE A 114 -11.59 -7.32 -2.09
CA ILE A 114 -12.29 -7.10 -0.84
C ILE A 114 -13.74 -6.80 -1.10
N ASP A 115 -13.98 -5.88 -2.04
CA ASP A 115 -15.30 -5.44 -2.34
C ASP A 115 -15.72 -6.26 -3.48
N PRO A 116 -16.55 -7.16 -3.26
CA PRO A 116 -17.10 -7.83 -4.35
C PRO A 116 -17.81 -6.76 -5.02
N VAL A 117 -17.72 -6.62 -6.14
CA VAL A 117 -18.54 -5.84 -6.90
C VAL A 117 -19.83 -5.61 -6.17
N ASP A 118 -20.36 -4.46 -6.24
CA ASP A 118 -21.62 -4.12 -5.66
C ASP A 118 -22.52 -5.33 -5.76
N PRO A 119 -23.18 -5.73 -4.70
CA PRO A 119 -24.05 -6.89 -4.73
C PRO A 119 -25.02 -6.89 -5.87
N ALA A 120 -25.55 -5.73 -6.23
CA ALA A 120 -26.48 -5.65 -7.33
C ALA A 120 -25.78 -5.94 -8.64
N LEU A 121 -24.59 -5.43 -8.82
CA LEU A 121 -23.83 -5.71 -10.01
C LEU A 121 -23.36 -7.13 -10.04
N GLN A 122 -23.05 -7.66 -8.90
CA GLN A 122 -22.58 -9.00 -8.79
C GLN A 122 -23.68 -9.98 -9.21
N VAL A 123 -24.89 -9.72 -8.79
CA VAL A 123 -26.00 -10.55 -9.18
C VAL A 123 -26.20 -10.46 -10.67
N ALA A 124 -26.15 -9.27 -11.22
CA ALA A 124 -26.32 -9.10 -12.63
C ALA A 124 -25.24 -9.80 -13.40
N ALA A 125 -24.04 -9.72 -12.89
CA ALA A 125 -22.93 -10.36 -13.57
C ALA A 125 -23.03 -11.87 -13.50
N ALA A 126 -23.59 -12.38 -12.44
CA ALA A 126 -23.74 -13.80 -12.29
C ALA A 126 -24.81 -14.35 -13.21
N ASP A 127 -25.73 -13.51 -13.57
CA ASP A 127 -26.77 -13.90 -14.46
C ASP A 127 -26.27 -13.92 -15.89
#